data_c5d49e0e960b1b3fc0b38dea98ff7a33
#
_entry.id   c5d49e0e960b1b3fc0b38dea98ff7a33
#
_cell.length_a   1.000
_cell.length_b   1.000
_cell.length_c   1.000
_cell.angle_alpha   90.00
_cell.angle_beta   90.00
_cell.angle_gamma   90.00
#
_symmetry.space_group_name_H-M   'P 1'
#
loop_
_entity.id
_entity.type
_entity.pdbx_description
1 polymer ?
#
loop_
_entity_poly.entity_id
_entity_poly.type
_entity_poly.pdbx_seq_one_letter_code
_entity_poly.pdbx_strand_id
1 'polypeptide(L)'
;MWYLLGNFELIMDKELVVLVDQEDRQIGTMEKIEAHATAVLHRAFSVFIINTNQELLLQQRAFDKYHSPGLWTNTCCSHQRDGEKTLEAGSRRLIEEMGIKVPLTELFTFIYKASFDNGLTEHELDHVLIGYGGKDPKINLEEVAAFNWMPLDEIEKDLKQNPQDYTVWFAIIFDRFYNYIKNKKIL
;
A
#
# COMPACT_ATOMS: atom_id res chain seq x y z
N MET A 1 49.80 16.40 -14.18
CA MET A 1 48.60 15.86 -14.86
C MET A 1 47.68 15.33 -13.75
N TRP A 2 46.77 16.18 -13.28
CA TRP A 2 45.88 15.90 -12.14
C TRP A 2 44.55 15.41 -12.70
N TYR A 3 44.16 14.17 -12.37
CA TYR A 3 42.85 13.63 -12.70
C TYR A 3 41.84 14.13 -11.68
N LEU A 4 40.91 14.96 -12.14
CA LEU A 4 39.70 15.30 -11.44
C LEU A 4 38.80 14.05 -11.43
N LEU A 5 38.72 13.34 -10.27
CA LEU A 5 37.68 12.39 -9.97
C LEU A 5 36.44 13.19 -9.63
N GLY A 6 35.56 13.35 -10.60
CA GLY A 6 34.22 13.89 -10.37
C GLY A 6 33.39 12.87 -9.55
N ASN A 7 32.96 13.28 -8.40
CA ASN A 7 31.93 12.57 -7.63
C ASN A 7 30.62 12.58 -8.44
N PHE A 8 30.34 11.52 -9.16
CA PHE A 8 28.99 11.19 -9.59
C PHE A 8 28.26 10.64 -8.35
N GLU A 9 27.73 11.52 -7.50
CA GLU A 9 26.60 11.15 -6.67
C GLU A 9 25.45 10.82 -7.63
N LEU A 10 25.12 9.54 -7.73
CA LEU A 10 23.84 9.10 -8.28
C LEU A 10 22.76 9.82 -7.46
N ILE A 11 22.15 10.85 -8.03
CA ILE A 11 20.94 11.46 -7.52
C ILE A 11 19.86 10.38 -7.73
N MET A 12 19.75 9.48 -6.76
CA MET A 12 18.55 8.66 -6.65
C MET A 12 17.43 9.65 -6.33
N ASP A 13 16.48 9.77 -7.24
CA ASP A 13 15.28 10.58 -7.02
C ASP A 13 14.65 10.08 -5.70
N LYS A 14 14.78 10.91 -4.65
CA LYS A 14 14.23 10.57 -3.33
C LYS A 14 12.72 10.54 -3.43
N GLU A 15 12.14 9.40 -3.13
CA GLU A 15 10.68 9.26 -3.08
C GLU A 15 10.15 10.12 -1.92
N LEU A 16 9.30 11.10 -2.25
CA LEU A 16 8.67 11.99 -1.27
C LEU A 16 7.27 11.49 -0.93
N VAL A 17 6.92 11.61 0.36
CA VAL A 17 5.55 11.41 0.86
C VAL A 17 4.92 12.73 1.25
N VAL A 18 3.60 12.80 1.17
CA VAL A 18 2.82 14.00 1.53
C VAL A 18 2.52 13.98 3.02
N LEU A 19 3.07 14.94 3.76
CA LEU A 19 2.77 15.13 5.18
C LEU A 19 1.39 15.76 5.35
N VAL A 20 0.62 15.25 6.32
CA VAL A 20 -0.74 15.72 6.58
C VAL A 20 -0.99 15.92 8.08
N ASP A 21 -2.00 16.74 8.39
CA ASP A 21 -2.57 16.78 9.73
C ASP A 21 -3.70 15.72 9.89
N GLN A 22 -4.33 15.70 11.07
CA GLN A 22 -5.40 14.73 11.39
C GLN A 22 -6.67 14.92 10.55
N GLU A 23 -6.85 16.08 9.94
CA GLU A 23 -7.95 16.44 9.04
C GLU A 23 -7.59 16.25 7.56
N ASP A 24 -6.47 15.53 7.26
CA ASP A 24 -5.99 15.26 5.90
C ASP A 24 -5.57 16.51 5.10
N ARG A 25 -5.27 17.62 5.77
CA ARG A 25 -4.73 18.80 5.10
C ARG A 25 -3.24 18.65 4.91
N GLN A 26 -2.76 18.84 3.69
CA GLN A 26 -1.33 18.80 3.40
C GLN A 26 -0.59 19.92 4.16
N ILE A 27 0.46 19.54 4.90
CA ILE A 27 1.31 20.46 5.66
C ILE A 27 2.76 20.51 5.16
N GLY A 28 3.11 19.65 4.20
CA GLY A 28 4.43 19.61 3.58
C GLY A 28 4.70 18.30 2.85
N THR A 29 5.98 18.06 2.56
CA THR A 29 6.49 16.79 2.03
C THR A 29 7.77 16.41 2.77
N MET A 30 8.10 15.13 2.80
CA MET A 30 9.33 14.60 3.42
C MET A 30 9.81 13.40 2.60
N GLU A 31 11.10 13.11 2.66
CA GLU A 31 11.65 11.88 2.11
C GLU A 31 11.04 10.67 2.83
N LYS A 32 10.66 9.65 2.09
CA LYS A 32 9.88 8.51 2.57
C LYS A 32 10.54 7.78 3.74
N ILE A 33 11.83 7.45 3.63
CA ILE A 33 12.55 6.75 4.69
C ILE A 33 12.67 7.62 5.94
N GLU A 34 12.88 8.93 5.78
CA GLU A 34 12.92 9.89 6.88
C GLU A 34 11.57 9.98 7.58
N ALA A 35 10.46 10.02 6.83
CA ALA A 35 9.11 10.05 7.39
C ALA A 35 8.82 8.78 8.22
N HIS A 36 9.23 7.60 7.74
CA HIS A 36 9.09 6.35 8.48
C HIS A 36 10.04 6.27 9.69
N ALA A 37 11.27 6.78 9.58
CA ALA A 37 12.23 6.79 10.69
C ALA A 37 11.80 7.74 11.83
N THR A 38 11.17 8.85 11.49
CA THR A 38 10.67 9.86 12.45
C THR A 38 9.21 9.68 12.85
N ALA A 39 8.52 8.71 12.24
CA ALA A 39 7.11 8.40 12.48
C ALA A 39 6.18 9.61 12.31
N VAL A 40 6.46 10.48 11.33
CA VAL A 40 5.61 11.64 11.00
C VAL A 40 4.38 11.18 10.24
N LEU A 41 3.21 11.76 10.56
CA LEU A 41 1.95 11.45 9.89
C LEU A 41 2.02 11.88 8.41
N HIS A 42 1.81 10.92 7.53
CA HIS A 42 1.81 11.15 6.09
C HIS A 42 0.68 10.40 5.41
N ARG A 43 0.34 10.82 4.18
CA ARG A 43 -0.79 10.27 3.43
C ARG A 43 -0.36 9.02 2.68
N ALA A 44 -1.21 7.99 2.78
CA ALA A 44 -1.07 6.73 2.07
C ALA A 44 -2.41 6.30 1.46
N PHE A 45 -2.38 5.24 0.67
CA PHE A 45 -3.59 4.59 0.17
C PHE A 45 -3.43 3.08 0.10
N SER A 46 -4.53 2.39 0.29
CA SER A 46 -4.66 0.93 0.16
C SER A 46 -5.76 0.58 -0.84
N VAL A 47 -5.41 -0.18 -1.88
CA VAL A 47 -6.33 -0.62 -2.93
C VAL A 47 -6.76 -2.06 -2.69
N PHE A 48 -8.06 -2.30 -2.82
CA PHE A 48 -8.71 -3.60 -2.71
C PHE A 48 -9.45 -3.90 -4.02
N ILE A 49 -9.03 -4.93 -4.76
CA ILE A 49 -9.70 -5.36 -5.99
C ILE A 49 -10.49 -6.63 -5.72
N ILE A 50 -11.80 -6.55 -5.98
CA ILE A 50 -12.74 -7.66 -5.77
C ILE A 50 -13.21 -8.18 -7.13
N ASN A 51 -13.25 -9.51 -7.30
CA ASN A 51 -13.78 -10.15 -8.49
C ASN A 51 -15.28 -10.48 -8.35
N THR A 52 -15.86 -11.05 -9.40
CA THR A 52 -17.28 -11.45 -9.45
C THR A 52 -17.64 -12.60 -8.50
N ASN A 53 -16.63 -13.34 -8.02
CA ASN A 53 -16.80 -14.40 -7.03
C ASN A 53 -16.72 -13.88 -5.58
N GLN A 54 -16.60 -12.56 -5.38
CA GLN A 54 -16.39 -11.89 -4.09
C GLN A 54 -15.05 -12.28 -3.44
N GLU A 55 -14.03 -12.56 -4.26
CA GLU A 55 -12.66 -12.82 -3.81
C GLU A 55 -11.85 -11.52 -3.90
N LEU A 56 -11.00 -11.28 -2.90
CA LEU A 56 -10.02 -10.21 -2.87
C LEU A 56 -8.73 -10.67 -3.56
N LEU A 57 -8.19 -9.81 -4.42
CA LEU A 57 -6.86 -10.00 -4.98
C LEU A 57 -5.81 -9.58 -3.94
N LEU A 58 -5.08 -10.55 -3.43
CA LEU A 58 -3.90 -10.34 -2.59
C LEU A 58 -2.65 -10.29 -3.44
N GLN A 59 -1.64 -9.53 -3.01
CA GLN A 59 -0.27 -9.62 -3.53
C GLN A 59 0.69 -10.14 -2.46
N GLN A 60 1.69 -10.89 -2.88
CA GLN A 60 2.87 -11.19 -2.08
C GLN A 60 3.97 -10.20 -2.44
N ARG A 61 4.49 -9.47 -1.47
CA ARG A 61 5.55 -8.46 -1.69
C ARG A 61 6.82 -9.12 -2.22
N ALA A 62 7.54 -8.43 -3.10
CA ALA A 62 8.84 -8.91 -3.56
C ALA A 62 9.80 -9.15 -2.38
N PHE A 63 10.68 -10.14 -2.51
CA PHE A 63 11.57 -10.59 -1.43
C PHE A 63 12.74 -9.65 -1.14
N ASP A 64 12.97 -8.66 -1.98
CA ASP A 64 14.02 -7.62 -1.84
C ASP A 64 13.50 -6.29 -1.25
N LYS A 65 12.24 -6.24 -0.82
CA LYS A 65 11.68 -5.05 -0.18
C LYS A 65 12.38 -4.76 1.16
N TYR A 66 12.65 -3.48 1.43
CA TYR A 66 13.35 -3.00 2.63
C TYR A 66 12.61 -3.23 3.96
N HIS A 67 11.28 -3.46 3.92
CA HIS A 67 10.48 -3.94 5.05
C HIS A 67 9.42 -4.93 4.57
N SER A 68 9.02 -5.84 5.45
CA SER A 68 7.98 -6.85 5.20
C SER A 68 8.17 -7.62 3.87
N PRO A 69 9.42 -8.05 3.50
CA PRO A 69 9.64 -8.80 2.27
C PRO A 69 8.90 -10.13 2.30
N GLY A 70 8.31 -10.54 1.16
CA GLY A 70 7.65 -11.83 1.00
C GLY A 70 6.32 -11.99 1.75
N LEU A 71 5.84 -10.98 2.47
CA LEU A 71 4.55 -11.04 3.18
C LEU A 71 3.38 -10.74 2.23
N TRP A 72 2.22 -11.35 2.53
CA TRP A 72 0.97 -11.09 1.85
C TRP A 72 0.33 -9.78 2.32
N THR A 73 -0.33 -9.08 1.40
CA THR A 73 -1.01 -7.82 1.67
C THR A 73 -2.20 -7.62 0.72
N ASN A 74 -2.92 -6.49 0.85
CA ASN A 74 -3.96 -6.07 -0.08
C ASN A 74 -3.42 -5.93 -1.52
N THR A 75 -4.28 -5.66 -2.48
CA THR A 75 -3.93 -5.66 -3.91
C THR A 75 -2.79 -4.71 -4.25
N CYS A 76 -2.77 -3.51 -3.64
CA CYS A 76 -1.71 -2.52 -3.82
C CYS A 76 -1.78 -1.52 -2.68
N CYS A 77 -0.64 -1.07 -2.15
CA CYS A 77 -0.55 0.02 -1.18
C CYS A 77 0.68 0.88 -1.48
N SER A 78 0.54 2.19 -1.34
CA SER A 78 1.64 3.12 -1.63
C SER A 78 1.28 4.55 -1.19
N HIS A 79 2.11 5.48 -1.63
CA HIS A 79 1.95 6.91 -1.37
C HIS A 79 1.69 7.67 -2.67
N GLN A 80 0.92 8.75 -2.60
CA GLN A 80 0.78 9.68 -3.69
C GLN A 80 1.97 10.62 -3.80
N ARG A 81 2.25 11.07 -5.00
CA ARG A 81 3.22 12.13 -5.25
C ARG A 81 2.65 13.49 -4.84
N ASP A 82 3.51 14.47 -4.61
CA ASP A 82 3.07 15.84 -4.35
C ASP A 82 2.19 16.37 -5.48
N GLY A 83 1.03 16.93 -5.12
CA GLY A 83 0.03 17.41 -6.07
C GLY A 83 -0.80 16.32 -6.80
N GLU A 84 -0.50 15.03 -6.60
CA GLU A 84 -1.27 13.93 -7.19
C GLU A 84 -2.54 13.66 -6.35
N LYS A 85 -3.68 13.40 -7.02
CA LYS A 85 -4.89 12.99 -6.32
C LYS A 85 -4.83 11.52 -5.92
N THR A 86 -5.39 11.17 -4.77
CA THR A 86 -5.35 9.81 -4.22
C THR A 86 -5.86 8.73 -5.20
N LEU A 87 -6.99 8.96 -5.88
CA LEU A 87 -7.52 8.01 -6.88
C LEU A 87 -6.62 7.86 -8.10
N GLU A 88 -5.93 8.93 -8.52
CA GLU A 88 -4.96 8.92 -9.62
C GLU A 88 -3.71 8.12 -9.20
N ALA A 89 -3.20 8.36 -7.98
CA ALA A 89 -2.08 7.62 -7.40
C ALA A 89 -2.39 6.13 -7.26
N GLY A 90 -3.54 5.78 -6.71
CA GLY A 90 -4.01 4.40 -6.59
C GLY A 90 -4.10 3.70 -7.95
N SER A 91 -4.67 4.37 -8.95
CA SER A 91 -4.75 3.83 -10.32
C SER A 91 -3.37 3.66 -10.95
N ARG A 92 -2.46 4.61 -10.77
CA ARG A 92 -1.08 4.55 -11.27
C ARG A 92 -0.35 3.36 -10.68
N ARG A 93 -0.31 3.24 -9.35
CA ARG A 93 0.41 2.15 -8.66
C ARG A 93 -0.21 0.78 -8.95
N LEU A 94 -1.53 0.68 -9.02
CA LEU A 94 -2.21 -0.56 -9.41
C LEU A 94 -1.79 -1.04 -10.80
N ILE A 95 -1.57 -0.12 -11.75
CA ILE A 95 -1.04 -0.45 -13.07
C ILE A 95 0.44 -0.83 -12.98
N GLU A 96 1.26 -0.07 -12.25
CA GLU A 96 2.70 -0.28 -12.11
C GLU A 96 3.02 -1.62 -11.43
N GLU A 97 2.31 -2.01 -10.38
CA GLU A 97 2.55 -3.23 -9.60
C GLU A 97 1.83 -4.45 -10.16
N MET A 98 0.54 -4.31 -10.50
CA MET A 98 -0.35 -5.43 -10.84
C MET A 98 -0.76 -5.48 -12.31
N GLY A 99 -0.47 -4.44 -13.11
CA GLY A 99 -0.90 -4.36 -14.50
C GLY A 99 -2.43 -4.26 -14.67
N ILE A 100 -3.15 -3.87 -13.63
CA ILE A 100 -4.62 -3.76 -13.61
C ILE A 100 -5.03 -2.31 -13.80
N LYS A 101 -6.04 -2.11 -14.64
CA LYS A 101 -6.69 -0.81 -14.85
C LYS A 101 -8.20 -0.96 -14.69
N VAL A 102 -8.72 -0.48 -13.58
CA VAL A 102 -10.16 -0.44 -13.26
C VAL A 102 -10.49 0.89 -12.59
N PRO A 103 -11.75 1.35 -12.65
CA PRO A 103 -12.19 2.49 -11.83
C PRO A 103 -12.04 2.17 -10.34
N LEU A 104 -11.52 3.14 -9.58
CA LEU A 104 -11.42 3.07 -8.13
C LEU A 104 -12.42 4.03 -7.47
N THR A 105 -12.93 3.63 -6.32
CA THR A 105 -13.80 4.44 -5.45
C THR A 105 -13.21 4.44 -4.06
N GLU A 106 -13.17 5.61 -3.41
CA GLU A 106 -12.77 5.72 -2.01
C GLU A 106 -13.92 5.28 -1.10
N LEU A 107 -13.62 4.43 -0.12
CA LEU A 107 -14.59 3.93 0.86
C LEU A 107 -14.57 4.75 2.16
N PHE A 108 -13.39 4.94 2.72
CA PHE A 108 -13.16 5.68 3.96
C PHE A 108 -11.67 5.97 4.13
N THR A 109 -11.36 6.85 5.09
CA THR A 109 -10.01 7.11 5.55
C THR A 109 -9.87 6.78 7.03
N PHE A 110 -8.66 6.48 7.49
CA PHE A 110 -8.35 6.32 8.90
C PHE A 110 -6.86 6.51 9.16
N ILE A 111 -6.52 6.79 10.42
CA ILE A 111 -5.12 6.91 10.84
C ILE A 111 -4.73 5.63 11.57
N TYR A 112 -3.55 5.11 11.26
CA TYR A 112 -2.92 4.04 12.00
C TYR A 112 -1.43 4.30 12.23
N LYS A 113 -0.86 3.55 13.18
CA LYS A 113 0.56 3.57 13.48
C LYS A 113 1.05 2.15 13.74
N ALA A 114 2.12 1.73 13.04
CA ALA A 114 2.72 0.41 13.18
C ALA A 114 4.25 0.53 13.15
N SER A 115 4.91 0.02 14.18
CA SER A 115 6.37 0.01 14.27
C SER A 115 6.92 -1.34 13.83
N PHE A 116 8.12 -1.33 13.22
CA PHE A 116 8.85 -2.50 12.74
C PHE A 116 10.15 -2.71 13.52
N ASP A 117 10.66 -3.94 13.51
CA ASP A 117 11.89 -4.32 14.23
C ASP A 117 13.14 -3.61 13.68
N ASN A 118 13.11 -3.10 12.45
CA ASN A 118 14.20 -2.34 11.82
C ASN A 118 14.23 -0.84 12.21
N GLY A 119 13.39 -0.42 13.17
CA GLY A 119 13.32 0.96 13.65
C GLY A 119 12.46 1.91 12.81
N LEU A 120 11.84 1.43 11.74
CA LEU A 120 10.89 2.21 10.96
C LEU A 120 9.49 2.13 11.58
N THR A 121 8.68 3.13 11.34
CA THR A 121 7.29 3.20 11.81
C THR A 121 6.42 3.79 10.71
N GLU A 122 5.42 3.05 10.28
CA GLU A 122 4.33 3.62 9.49
C GLU A 122 3.42 4.42 10.43
N HIS A 123 3.17 5.67 10.07
CA HIS A 123 2.19 6.51 10.72
C HIS A 123 1.44 7.23 9.61
N GLU A 124 0.35 6.63 9.19
CA GLU A 124 -0.32 6.94 7.95
C GLU A 124 -1.77 7.37 8.16
N LEU A 125 -2.19 8.39 7.42
CA LEU A 125 -3.57 8.63 7.09
C LEU A 125 -3.84 7.89 5.77
N ASP A 126 -4.45 6.72 5.88
CA ASP A 126 -4.66 5.79 4.78
C ASP A 126 -6.04 5.97 4.15
N HIS A 127 -6.06 6.12 2.83
CA HIS A 127 -7.26 6.16 2.00
C HIS A 127 -7.55 4.76 1.47
N VAL A 128 -8.64 4.16 1.91
CA VAL A 128 -9.05 2.81 1.48
C VAL A 128 -9.87 2.90 0.19
N LEU A 129 -9.32 2.33 -0.88
CA LEU A 129 -9.89 2.36 -2.22
C LEU A 129 -10.38 0.97 -2.63
N ILE A 130 -11.52 0.90 -3.29
CA ILE A 130 -12.05 -0.34 -3.87
C ILE A 130 -12.19 -0.21 -5.38
N GLY A 131 -11.91 -1.32 -6.08
CA GLY A 131 -12.21 -1.50 -7.50
C GLY A 131 -12.73 -2.90 -7.77
N TYR A 132 -13.34 -3.09 -8.94
CA TYR A 132 -13.92 -4.37 -9.34
C TYR A 132 -13.27 -4.86 -10.64
N GLY A 133 -12.77 -6.10 -10.63
CA GLY A 133 -12.15 -6.73 -11.79
C GLY A 133 -11.78 -8.18 -11.52
N GLY A 134 -11.85 -9.04 -12.52
CA GLY A 134 -11.63 -10.48 -12.36
C GLY A 134 -10.57 -11.06 -13.30
N LYS A 135 -9.73 -10.22 -13.91
CA LYS A 135 -8.61 -10.69 -14.73
C LYS A 135 -7.39 -10.90 -13.86
N ASP A 136 -6.65 -11.97 -14.15
CA ASP A 136 -5.36 -12.18 -13.52
C ASP A 136 -4.41 -11.02 -13.81
N PRO A 137 -3.66 -10.55 -12.80
CA PRO A 137 -2.75 -9.44 -12.95
C PRO A 137 -1.54 -9.80 -13.81
N LYS A 138 -0.93 -8.76 -14.39
CA LYS A 138 0.42 -8.82 -14.96
C LYS A 138 1.37 -8.18 -13.97
N ILE A 139 1.81 -8.97 -12.98
CA ILE A 139 2.63 -8.46 -11.89
C ILE A 139 4.00 -7.96 -12.37
N ASN A 140 4.45 -6.88 -11.76
CA ASN A 140 5.84 -6.42 -11.84
C ASN A 140 6.67 -7.14 -10.78
N LEU A 141 7.60 -8.00 -11.19
CA LEU A 141 8.39 -8.82 -10.28
C LEU A 141 9.35 -8.03 -9.37
N GLU A 142 9.64 -6.77 -9.69
CA GLU A 142 10.39 -5.87 -8.80
C GLU A 142 9.54 -5.40 -7.60
N GLU A 143 8.22 -5.49 -7.71
CA GLU A 143 7.28 -5.06 -6.67
C GLU A 143 6.57 -6.24 -5.99
N VAL A 144 6.19 -7.26 -6.78
CA VAL A 144 5.26 -8.33 -6.41
C VAL A 144 5.84 -9.69 -6.80
N ALA A 145 6.01 -10.59 -5.82
CA ALA A 145 6.51 -11.95 -6.05
C ALA A 145 5.41 -12.90 -6.55
N ALA A 146 4.19 -12.76 -6.05
CA ALA A 146 3.04 -13.59 -6.41
C ALA A 146 1.72 -12.87 -6.13
N PHE A 147 0.62 -13.42 -6.62
CA PHE A 147 -0.74 -12.98 -6.31
C PHE A 147 -1.65 -14.17 -6.02
N ASN A 148 -2.75 -13.91 -5.31
CA ASN A 148 -3.78 -14.91 -5.04
C ASN A 148 -5.16 -14.25 -4.94
N TRP A 149 -6.17 -14.89 -5.54
CA TRP A 149 -7.57 -14.55 -5.31
C TRP A 149 -8.09 -15.36 -4.13
N MET A 150 -8.60 -14.72 -3.10
CA MET A 150 -9.04 -15.39 -1.88
C MET A 150 -10.39 -14.84 -1.38
N PRO A 151 -11.36 -15.70 -1.03
CA PRO A 151 -12.61 -15.29 -0.40
C PRO A 151 -12.36 -14.51 0.90
N LEU A 152 -13.14 -13.46 1.14
CA LEU A 152 -12.95 -12.59 2.31
C LEU A 152 -13.04 -13.35 3.64
N ASP A 153 -13.93 -14.35 3.74
CA ASP A 153 -14.09 -15.19 4.93
C ASP A 153 -12.87 -16.08 5.18
N GLU A 154 -12.19 -16.51 4.12
CA GLU A 154 -10.96 -17.29 4.21
C GLU A 154 -9.80 -16.41 4.65
N ILE A 155 -9.70 -15.19 4.13
CA ILE A 155 -8.69 -14.21 4.57
C ILE A 155 -8.87 -13.92 6.07
N GLU A 156 -10.11 -13.70 6.55
CA GLU A 156 -10.36 -13.46 7.97
C GLU A 156 -9.88 -14.61 8.86
N LYS A 157 -10.08 -15.86 8.42
CA LYS A 157 -9.62 -17.05 9.14
C LYS A 157 -8.11 -17.18 9.10
N ASP A 158 -7.50 -16.98 7.92
CA ASP A 158 -6.06 -17.14 7.72
C ASP A 158 -5.27 -16.07 8.46
N LEU A 159 -5.72 -14.82 8.45
CA LEU A 159 -5.14 -13.75 9.26
C LEU A 159 -5.13 -14.05 10.78
N LYS A 160 -6.12 -14.80 11.28
CA LYS A 160 -6.18 -15.22 12.69
C LYS A 160 -5.26 -16.41 12.99
N GLN A 161 -5.04 -17.29 12.03
CA GLN A 161 -4.24 -18.51 12.19
C GLN A 161 -2.75 -18.28 11.88
N ASN A 162 -2.47 -17.48 10.87
CA ASN A 162 -1.14 -17.24 10.30
C ASN A 162 -0.84 -15.73 10.18
N PRO A 163 -0.99 -14.91 11.24
CA PRO A 163 -0.80 -13.47 11.16
C PRO A 163 0.61 -13.05 10.71
N GLN A 164 1.62 -13.90 10.93
CA GLN A 164 3.01 -13.68 10.55
C GLN A 164 3.23 -13.73 9.02
N ASP A 165 2.31 -14.29 8.25
CA ASP A 165 2.39 -14.39 6.79
C ASP A 165 1.87 -13.12 6.09
N TYR A 166 1.32 -12.18 6.87
CA TYR A 166 0.72 -10.96 6.39
C TYR A 166 1.43 -9.71 6.91
N THR A 167 1.32 -8.62 6.16
CA THR A 167 1.82 -7.34 6.62
C THR A 167 0.96 -6.80 7.77
N VAL A 168 1.59 -6.09 8.71
CA VAL A 168 0.90 -5.54 9.89
C VAL A 168 -0.23 -4.59 9.48
N TRP A 169 0.02 -3.71 8.50
CA TRP A 169 -1.00 -2.77 8.01
C TRP A 169 -2.18 -3.49 7.37
N PHE A 170 -1.94 -4.57 6.60
CA PHE A 170 -3.03 -5.32 5.99
C PHE A 170 -3.97 -5.90 7.05
N ALA A 171 -3.44 -6.48 8.12
CA ALA A 171 -4.26 -6.99 9.22
C ALA A 171 -5.14 -5.88 9.86
N ILE A 172 -4.57 -4.68 10.06
CA ILE A 172 -5.28 -3.51 10.60
C ILE A 172 -6.38 -3.03 9.64
N ILE A 173 -6.06 -2.90 8.35
CA ILE A 173 -6.97 -2.36 7.33
C ILE A 173 -8.07 -3.37 7.01
N PHE A 174 -7.72 -4.67 6.90
CA PHE A 174 -8.65 -5.71 6.51
C PHE A 174 -9.86 -5.82 7.46
N ASP A 175 -9.63 -5.76 8.77
CA ASP A 175 -10.74 -5.79 9.74
C ASP A 175 -11.71 -4.63 9.52
N ARG A 176 -11.21 -3.40 9.29
CA ARG A 176 -12.02 -2.21 9.00
C ARG A 176 -12.74 -2.33 7.65
N PHE A 177 -12.02 -2.75 6.61
CA PHE A 177 -12.56 -2.95 5.27
C PHE A 177 -13.68 -3.99 5.27
N TYR A 178 -13.44 -5.16 5.88
CA TYR A 178 -14.39 -6.26 5.90
C TYR A 178 -15.68 -5.90 6.67
N ASN A 179 -15.54 -5.24 7.83
CA ASN A 179 -16.68 -4.73 8.57
C ASN A 179 -17.45 -3.66 7.79
N TYR A 180 -16.77 -2.78 7.09
CA TYR A 180 -17.39 -1.74 6.26
C TYR A 180 -18.20 -2.37 5.12
N ILE A 181 -17.64 -3.32 4.39
CA ILE A 181 -18.30 -4.04 3.29
C ILE A 181 -19.55 -4.79 3.80
N LYS A 182 -19.43 -5.54 4.88
CA LYS A 182 -20.56 -6.26 5.49
C LYS A 182 -21.69 -5.32 5.93
N ASN A 183 -21.37 -4.24 6.63
CA ASN A 183 -22.35 -3.29 7.16
C ASN A 183 -23.08 -2.51 6.05
N LYS A 184 -22.40 -2.21 4.97
CA LYS A 184 -22.95 -1.47 3.81
C LYS A 184 -23.62 -2.38 2.78
N LYS A 185 -23.49 -3.71 2.90
CA LYS A 185 -23.99 -4.69 1.92
C LYS A 185 -23.51 -4.38 0.51
N ILE A 186 -22.18 -4.11 0.38
CA ILE A 186 -21.56 -3.69 -0.87
C ILE A 186 -21.25 -4.91 -1.77
N LEU A 187 -21.15 -6.10 -1.19
CA LEU A 187 -20.94 -7.38 -1.88
C LEU A 187 -22.13 -8.31 -1.70
#